data_58060f2883d1c7eef27d074c806a5db2
#
_entry.id   58060f2883d1c7eef27d074c806a5db2
#
_cell.length_a   1.000
_cell.length_b   1.000
_cell.length_c   1.000
_cell.angle_alpha   90.00
_cell.angle_beta   90.00
_cell.angle_gamma   90.00
#
_symmetry.space_group_name_H-M   'P 1'
#
loop_
_entity.id
_entity.type
_entity.pdbx_description
1 polymer ?
#
loop_
_entity_poly.entity_id
_entity_poly.type
_entity_poly.pdbx_seq_one_letter_code
_entity_poly.pdbx_strand_id
1 'polypeptide(L)'
;TESGTIQAREQIILKCEVEGKTTILTLVEEGSRVKKGDLLVELDASALLDARVDQQIKVQNAEAVFVGARENLAVVENQAKSDIDKAELAFDFAKQDLRKYVEGEYQNTRKEAESQITLAKEELQTAEEKLKWSQKLFEKEYISQTELQIDELSAHKNKLNLELAENNLRLLEDFTHPRDLAKLESDVNKADMALERTNRKAKADVVQADADLKAKESEFGRQQDKLKKNEEQIAKTKIYAPADGLVIYATSAKSGPFGRGNQEPLDEGSEVHEREEHIYLA
;
A
#
# COMPACT_ATOMS: atom_id res chain seq x y z
N THR A 1 -15.00 42.96 74.75
CA THR A 1 -15.12 41.64 74.11
C THR A 1 -14.84 41.79 72.63
N GLU A 2 -13.62 41.35 72.17
CA GLU A 2 -13.30 41.28 70.80
C GLU A 2 -13.81 39.93 70.27
N SER A 3 -14.57 39.98 69.17
CA SER A 3 -14.97 38.75 68.44
C SER A 3 -13.99 38.46 67.33
N GLY A 4 -13.25 37.35 67.46
CA GLY A 4 -12.38 36.87 66.44
C GLY A 4 -12.94 35.59 65.83
N THR A 5 -12.73 35.41 64.56
CA THR A 5 -13.07 34.19 63.85
C THR A 5 -11.82 33.25 63.85
N ILE A 6 -11.98 32.03 64.28
CA ILE A 6 -10.91 30.99 64.22
C ILE A 6 -10.91 30.47 62.81
N GLN A 7 -9.79 30.61 62.09
CA GLN A 7 -9.55 29.98 60.76
C GLN A 7 -8.51 28.93 60.93
N ALA A 8 -8.71 27.82 60.23
CA ALA A 8 -7.69 26.76 60.14
C ALA A 8 -6.42 27.27 59.46
N ARG A 9 -5.26 26.91 60.01
CA ARG A 9 -3.94 27.36 59.54
C ARG A 9 -3.57 26.77 58.16
N GLU A 10 -4.07 25.60 57.87
CA GLU A 10 -3.88 24.91 56.59
C GLU A 10 -5.25 24.38 56.14
N GLN A 11 -5.63 24.72 54.92
CA GLN A 11 -6.88 24.26 54.33
C GLN A 11 -6.56 23.65 52.95
N ILE A 12 -7.01 22.43 52.72
CA ILE A 12 -6.96 21.79 51.41
C ILE A 12 -8.33 21.92 50.76
N ILE A 13 -8.38 22.61 49.63
CA ILE A 13 -9.61 22.86 48.88
C ILE A 13 -9.86 21.72 47.92
N LEU A 14 -10.99 21.01 48.04
CA LEU A 14 -11.44 19.99 47.14
C LEU A 14 -12.49 20.57 46.17
N LYS A 15 -12.22 20.43 44.88
CA LYS A 15 -13.08 20.96 43.80
C LYS A 15 -13.60 19.80 42.97
N CYS A 16 -14.76 20.01 42.33
CA CYS A 16 -15.23 19.09 41.29
C CYS A 16 -14.30 19.17 40.08
N GLU A 17 -13.71 18.04 39.72
CA GLU A 17 -12.83 17.89 38.52
C GLU A 17 -13.56 17.22 37.34
N VAL A 18 -14.85 16.86 37.52
CA VAL A 18 -15.66 16.26 36.45
C VAL A 18 -16.14 17.38 35.53
N GLU A 19 -15.94 17.18 34.23
CA GLU A 19 -16.36 18.10 33.18
C GLU A 19 -17.90 18.16 33.12
N GLY A 20 -18.47 19.37 33.07
CA GLY A 20 -19.89 19.61 32.90
C GLY A 20 -20.66 19.73 34.23
N LYS A 21 -21.88 19.18 34.26
CA LYS A 21 -22.78 19.13 35.42
C LYS A 21 -22.95 17.70 35.88
N THR A 22 -22.94 17.50 37.20
CA THR A 22 -23.25 16.21 37.81
C THR A 22 -23.98 16.40 39.11
N THR A 23 -24.53 15.35 39.69
CA THR A 23 -25.29 15.37 40.94
C THR A 23 -24.52 14.63 42.02
N ILE A 24 -24.56 15.12 43.24
CA ILE A 24 -23.96 14.43 44.39
C ILE A 24 -24.88 13.29 44.79
N LEU A 25 -24.34 12.05 44.81
CA LEU A 25 -25.03 10.85 45.31
C LEU A 25 -24.82 10.67 46.79
N THR A 26 -23.57 10.83 47.24
CA THR A 26 -23.20 10.66 48.65
C THR A 26 -22.23 11.75 49.06
N LEU A 27 -22.46 12.31 50.23
CA LEU A 27 -21.65 13.37 50.83
C LEU A 27 -21.35 13.04 52.27
N VAL A 28 -20.10 13.14 52.69
CA VAL A 28 -19.69 12.95 54.09
C VAL A 28 -20.19 14.11 54.93
N GLU A 29 -20.78 13.84 56.13
CA GLU A 29 -21.34 14.84 57.02
C GLU A 29 -20.32 15.93 57.43
N GLU A 30 -20.78 17.18 57.46
CA GLU A 30 -19.97 18.31 57.91
C GLU A 30 -19.53 18.14 59.37
N GLY A 31 -18.28 18.47 59.68
CA GLY A 31 -17.73 18.31 61.02
C GLY A 31 -17.21 16.90 61.34
N SER A 32 -17.29 15.95 60.41
CA SER A 32 -16.72 14.62 60.57
C SER A 32 -15.18 14.64 60.42
N ARG A 33 -14.47 13.79 61.19
CA ARG A 33 -13.04 13.57 61.03
C ARG A 33 -12.79 12.44 60.07
N VAL A 34 -12.03 12.72 59.03
CA VAL A 34 -11.67 11.75 57.97
C VAL A 34 -10.19 11.49 57.92
N LYS A 35 -9.81 10.32 57.49
CA LYS A 35 -8.43 9.90 57.23
C LYS A 35 -8.11 10.01 55.77
N LYS A 36 -6.81 10.10 55.49
CA LYS A 36 -6.34 10.04 54.12
C LYS A 36 -6.83 8.77 53.40
N GLY A 37 -7.51 8.94 52.26
CA GLY A 37 -8.05 7.85 51.44
C GLY A 37 -9.54 7.56 51.70
N ASP A 38 -10.18 8.22 52.69
CA ASP A 38 -11.64 8.09 52.93
C ASP A 38 -12.41 8.77 51.76
N LEU A 39 -13.53 8.15 51.32
CA LEU A 39 -14.41 8.69 50.32
C LEU A 39 -15.18 9.90 50.90
N LEU A 40 -15.07 11.06 50.29
CA LEU A 40 -15.71 12.27 50.74
C LEU A 40 -16.98 12.60 49.96
N VAL A 41 -16.91 12.49 48.63
CA VAL A 41 -18.02 12.77 47.75
C VAL A 41 -18.06 11.68 46.67
N GLU A 42 -19.24 11.18 46.38
CA GLU A 42 -19.53 10.34 45.25
C GLU A 42 -20.52 11.09 44.33
N LEU A 43 -20.10 11.33 43.10
CA LEU A 43 -20.88 11.98 42.07
C LEU A 43 -21.55 10.96 41.16
N ASP A 44 -22.68 11.32 40.55
CA ASP A 44 -23.38 10.45 39.59
C ASP A 44 -22.53 10.24 38.34
N ALA A 45 -22.10 8.99 38.15
CA ALA A 45 -21.29 8.54 37.01
C ALA A 45 -22.11 7.88 35.88
N SER A 46 -23.46 7.79 36.04
CA SER A 46 -24.30 7.00 35.10
C SER A 46 -24.11 7.42 33.66
N ALA A 47 -24.18 8.70 33.34
CA ALA A 47 -23.98 9.22 32.00
C ALA A 47 -22.53 8.98 31.45
N LEU A 48 -21.53 9.05 32.36
CA LEU A 48 -20.14 8.78 31.98
C LEU A 48 -19.88 7.29 31.73
N LEU A 49 -20.56 6.42 32.49
CA LEU A 49 -20.50 4.97 32.29
C LEU A 49 -21.12 4.58 30.93
N ASP A 50 -22.28 5.14 30.60
CA ASP A 50 -22.91 4.94 29.29
C ASP A 50 -22.01 5.46 28.14
N ALA A 51 -21.46 6.67 28.31
CA ALA A 51 -20.52 7.25 27.34
C ALA A 51 -19.24 6.40 27.18
N ARG A 52 -18.75 5.76 28.26
CA ARG A 52 -17.63 4.83 28.21
C ARG A 52 -17.97 3.60 27.36
N VAL A 53 -19.14 2.99 27.57
CA VAL A 53 -19.59 1.80 26.82
C VAL A 53 -19.71 2.14 25.33
N ASP A 54 -20.35 3.24 25.00
CA ASP A 54 -20.48 3.72 23.63
C ASP A 54 -19.11 3.98 22.98
N GLN A 55 -18.20 4.59 23.73
CA GLN A 55 -16.86 4.88 23.25
C GLN A 55 -16.04 3.59 23.08
N GLN A 56 -16.22 2.59 23.94
CA GLN A 56 -15.57 1.29 23.82
C GLN A 56 -15.98 0.57 22.53
N ILE A 57 -17.27 0.65 22.16
CA ILE A 57 -17.77 0.11 20.88
C ILE A 57 -17.09 0.83 19.70
N LYS A 58 -16.94 2.17 19.77
CA LYS A 58 -16.25 2.95 18.73
C LYS A 58 -14.78 2.57 18.61
N VAL A 59 -14.09 2.32 19.72
CA VAL A 59 -12.72 1.84 19.76
C VAL A 59 -12.61 0.48 19.07
N GLN A 60 -13.46 -0.49 19.41
CA GLN A 60 -13.47 -1.82 18.78
C GLN A 60 -13.73 -1.76 17.26
N ASN A 61 -14.67 -0.90 16.84
CA ASN A 61 -14.93 -0.70 15.41
C ASN A 61 -13.73 -0.06 14.69
N ALA A 62 -13.10 0.95 15.31
CA ALA A 62 -11.91 1.58 14.73
C ALA A 62 -10.72 0.61 14.67
N GLU A 63 -10.55 -0.24 15.69
CA GLU A 63 -9.55 -1.30 15.71
C GLU A 63 -9.75 -2.30 14.59
N ALA A 64 -10.98 -2.79 14.39
CA ALA A 64 -11.31 -3.71 13.30
C ALA A 64 -10.99 -3.13 11.93
N VAL A 65 -11.31 -1.84 11.72
CA VAL A 65 -10.99 -1.12 10.47
C VAL A 65 -9.48 -0.92 10.30
N PHE A 66 -8.75 -0.58 11.35
CA PHE A 66 -7.30 -0.46 11.35
C PHE A 66 -6.62 -1.80 10.99
N VAL A 67 -7.04 -2.90 11.65
CA VAL A 67 -6.53 -4.24 11.34
C VAL A 67 -6.83 -4.61 9.88
N GLY A 68 -8.05 -4.33 9.41
CA GLY A 68 -8.42 -4.55 8.00
C GLY A 68 -7.54 -3.77 7.02
N ALA A 69 -7.23 -2.51 7.31
CA ALA A 69 -6.33 -1.69 6.47
C ALA A 69 -4.89 -2.24 6.47
N ARG A 70 -4.39 -2.74 7.60
CA ARG A 70 -3.08 -3.37 7.72
C ARG A 70 -2.97 -4.64 6.87
N GLU A 71 -3.97 -5.51 6.93
CA GLU A 71 -4.00 -6.73 6.13
C GLU A 71 -4.16 -6.39 4.62
N ASN A 72 -4.94 -5.35 4.30
CA ASN A 72 -5.06 -4.87 2.93
C ASN A 72 -3.72 -4.35 2.37
N LEU A 73 -2.93 -3.62 3.15
CA LEU A 73 -1.59 -3.20 2.73
C LEU A 73 -0.73 -4.41 2.37
N ALA A 74 -0.71 -5.45 3.20
CA ALA A 74 0.05 -6.68 2.94
C ALA A 74 -0.41 -7.39 1.64
N VAL A 75 -1.72 -7.40 1.36
CA VAL A 75 -2.26 -7.94 0.11
C VAL A 75 -1.80 -7.11 -1.09
N VAL A 76 -1.88 -5.78 -0.99
CA VAL A 76 -1.46 -4.86 -2.07
C VAL A 76 0.05 -4.98 -2.34
N GLU A 77 0.88 -5.08 -1.30
CA GLU A 77 2.33 -5.29 -1.45
C GLU A 77 2.65 -6.60 -2.16
N ASN A 78 2.00 -7.71 -1.78
CA ASN A 78 2.18 -9.00 -2.44
C ASN A 78 1.71 -8.97 -3.91
N GLN A 79 0.57 -8.32 -4.18
CA GLN A 79 0.07 -8.16 -5.55
C GLN A 79 1.02 -7.32 -6.39
N ALA A 80 1.50 -6.19 -5.84
CA ALA A 80 2.47 -5.31 -6.47
C ALA A 80 3.75 -6.07 -6.87
N LYS A 81 4.29 -6.86 -5.95
CA LYS A 81 5.47 -7.71 -6.20
C LYS A 81 5.19 -8.72 -7.31
N SER A 82 4.06 -9.45 -7.24
CA SER A 82 3.70 -10.43 -8.27
C SER A 82 3.55 -9.81 -9.65
N ASP A 83 2.99 -8.61 -9.73
CA ASP A 83 2.80 -7.92 -11.02
C ASP A 83 4.13 -7.40 -11.59
N ILE A 84 5.05 -6.94 -10.74
CA ILE A 84 6.41 -6.57 -11.13
C ILE A 84 7.16 -7.79 -11.64
N ASP A 85 7.17 -8.90 -10.88
CA ASP A 85 7.86 -10.14 -11.26
C ASP A 85 7.37 -10.66 -12.64
N LYS A 86 6.06 -10.60 -12.91
CA LYS A 86 5.49 -10.96 -14.22
C LYS A 86 5.97 -10.05 -15.34
N ALA A 87 6.02 -8.74 -15.08
CA ALA A 87 6.47 -7.77 -16.09
C ALA A 87 7.97 -7.88 -16.36
N GLU A 88 8.79 -8.15 -15.33
CA GLU A 88 10.23 -8.44 -15.49
C GLU A 88 10.46 -9.70 -16.31
N LEU A 89 9.73 -10.77 -16.00
CA LEU A 89 9.82 -12.03 -16.77
C LEU A 89 9.43 -11.84 -18.24
N ALA A 90 8.39 -11.06 -18.52
CA ALA A 90 7.97 -10.74 -19.87
C ALA A 90 9.05 -9.93 -20.63
N PHE A 91 9.71 -9.00 -19.96
CA PHE A 91 10.82 -8.23 -20.52
C PHE A 91 12.04 -9.11 -20.80
N ASP A 92 12.38 -10.01 -19.90
CA ASP A 92 13.48 -10.93 -20.07
C ASP A 92 13.22 -11.93 -21.23
N PHE A 93 12.01 -12.42 -21.37
CA PHE A 93 11.64 -13.26 -22.52
C PHE A 93 11.75 -12.50 -23.84
N ALA A 94 11.27 -11.27 -23.91
CA ALA A 94 11.42 -10.46 -25.11
C ALA A 94 12.90 -10.25 -25.50
N LYS A 95 13.79 -10.03 -24.53
CA LYS A 95 15.25 -9.96 -24.76
C LYS A 95 15.82 -11.28 -25.24
N GLN A 96 15.39 -12.39 -24.64
CA GLN A 96 15.86 -13.72 -25.04
C GLN A 96 15.41 -14.07 -26.46
N ASP A 97 14.18 -13.72 -26.83
CA ASP A 97 13.66 -13.92 -28.19
C ASP A 97 14.45 -13.11 -29.23
N LEU A 98 14.75 -11.84 -28.93
CA LEU A 98 15.61 -11.01 -29.78
C LEU A 98 17.00 -11.63 -29.92
N ARG A 99 17.60 -12.04 -28.81
CA ARG A 99 18.93 -12.65 -28.81
C ARG A 99 18.94 -13.98 -29.59
N LYS A 100 17.97 -14.85 -29.38
CA LYS A 100 17.79 -16.11 -30.06
C LYS A 100 17.70 -15.90 -31.57
N TYR A 101 16.93 -14.91 -32.00
CA TYR A 101 16.81 -14.57 -33.41
C TYR A 101 18.13 -14.09 -34.00
N VAL A 102 18.80 -13.12 -33.36
CA VAL A 102 20.03 -12.50 -33.89
C VAL A 102 21.22 -13.50 -33.91
N GLU A 103 21.41 -14.22 -32.78
CA GLU A 103 22.57 -15.11 -32.62
C GLU A 103 22.35 -16.50 -33.19
N GLY A 104 21.09 -16.94 -33.33
CA GLY A 104 20.75 -18.29 -33.73
C GLY A 104 19.96 -18.39 -35.03
N GLU A 105 18.70 -18.01 -35.01
CA GLU A 105 17.76 -18.29 -36.11
C GLU A 105 18.17 -17.63 -37.43
N TYR A 106 18.48 -16.33 -37.41
CA TYR A 106 18.92 -15.62 -38.59
C TYR A 106 20.22 -16.19 -39.17
N GLN A 107 21.20 -16.46 -38.32
CA GLN A 107 22.49 -17.01 -38.75
C GLN A 107 22.34 -18.40 -39.42
N ASN A 108 21.48 -19.24 -38.87
CA ASN A 108 21.20 -20.56 -39.44
C ASN A 108 20.46 -20.46 -40.77
N THR A 109 19.40 -19.64 -40.84
CA THR A 109 18.63 -19.46 -42.07
C THR A 109 19.50 -18.86 -43.19
N ARG A 110 20.37 -17.90 -42.83
CA ARG A 110 21.32 -17.30 -43.77
C ARG A 110 22.31 -18.35 -44.32
N LYS A 111 22.91 -19.16 -43.44
CA LYS A 111 23.83 -20.26 -43.87
C LYS A 111 23.14 -21.28 -44.75
N GLU A 112 21.88 -21.59 -44.44
CA GLU A 112 21.09 -22.50 -45.26
C GLU A 112 20.85 -21.94 -46.65
N ALA A 113 20.51 -20.66 -46.80
CA ALA A 113 20.37 -19.98 -48.08
C ALA A 113 21.71 -19.90 -48.83
N GLU A 114 22.83 -19.60 -48.16
CA GLU A 114 24.17 -19.59 -48.76
C GLU A 114 24.59 -21.01 -49.27
N SER A 115 24.21 -22.05 -48.51
CA SER A 115 24.45 -23.45 -48.92
C SER A 115 23.65 -23.81 -50.15
N GLN A 116 22.40 -23.38 -50.26
CA GLN A 116 21.58 -23.58 -51.48
C GLN A 116 22.18 -22.91 -52.71
N ILE A 117 22.70 -21.68 -52.54
CA ILE A 117 23.44 -21.00 -53.64
C ILE A 117 24.66 -21.79 -54.08
N THR A 118 25.44 -22.31 -53.12
CA THR A 118 26.62 -23.08 -53.41
C THR A 118 26.27 -24.35 -54.21
N LEU A 119 25.26 -25.10 -53.75
CA LEU A 119 24.78 -26.29 -54.47
C LEU A 119 24.27 -25.97 -55.87
N ALA A 120 23.47 -24.90 -56.01
CA ALA A 120 22.95 -24.48 -57.31
C ALA A 120 24.08 -24.02 -58.27
N LYS A 121 25.17 -23.41 -57.76
CA LYS A 121 26.36 -23.06 -58.54
C LYS A 121 27.11 -24.32 -59.06
N GLU A 122 27.30 -25.31 -58.20
CA GLU A 122 27.94 -26.58 -58.56
C GLU A 122 27.11 -27.35 -59.60
N GLU A 123 25.79 -27.40 -59.45
CA GLU A 123 24.88 -28.01 -60.42
C GLU A 123 24.89 -27.26 -61.75
N LEU A 124 24.89 -25.92 -61.75
CA LEU A 124 25.00 -25.13 -62.97
C LEU A 124 26.33 -25.39 -63.65
N GLN A 125 27.45 -25.33 -62.93
CA GLN A 125 28.79 -25.64 -63.50
C GLN A 125 28.82 -26.96 -64.14
N THR A 126 28.34 -28.03 -63.51
CA THR A 126 28.28 -29.40 -64.07
C THR A 126 27.43 -29.45 -65.34
N ALA A 127 26.26 -28.76 -65.33
CA ALA A 127 25.41 -28.71 -66.52
C ALA A 127 26.02 -27.91 -67.66
N GLU A 128 26.74 -26.84 -67.41
CA GLU A 128 27.45 -26.03 -68.40
C GLU A 128 28.63 -26.78 -68.99
N GLU A 129 29.43 -27.54 -68.19
CA GLU A 129 30.50 -28.39 -68.68
C GLU A 129 29.94 -29.46 -69.54
N LYS A 130 28.85 -30.11 -69.14
CA LYS A 130 28.18 -31.12 -69.96
C LYS A 130 27.71 -30.55 -71.31
N LEU A 131 27.08 -29.41 -71.30
CA LEU A 131 26.61 -28.68 -72.47
C LEU A 131 27.76 -28.35 -73.42
N LYS A 132 28.92 -27.88 -72.92
CA LYS A 132 30.13 -27.66 -73.73
C LYS A 132 30.64 -28.94 -74.44
N TRP A 133 30.59 -30.05 -73.74
CA TRP A 133 30.95 -31.35 -74.36
C TRP A 133 29.91 -31.76 -75.39
N SER A 134 28.64 -31.64 -75.16
CA SER A 134 27.58 -31.97 -76.09
C SER A 134 27.62 -31.09 -77.32
N GLN A 135 27.94 -29.79 -77.24
CA GLN A 135 28.16 -28.92 -78.36
C GLN A 135 29.32 -29.41 -79.27
N LYS A 136 30.48 -29.82 -78.68
CA LYS A 136 31.61 -30.33 -79.40
C LYS A 136 31.30 -31.69 -80.07
N LEU A 137 30.49 -32.53 -79.48
CA LEU A 137 30.05 -33.79 -80.02
C LEU A 137 29.04 -33.60 -81.16
N PHE A 138 28.15 -32.61 -81.02
CA PHE A 138 27.23 -32.28 -82.10
C PHE A 138 27.90 -31.70 -83.31
N GLU A 139 28.90 -30.83 -83.15
CA GLU A 139 29.75 -30.33 -84.25
C GLU A 139 30.44 -31.46 -85.04
N LYS A 140 30.70 -32.62 -84.39
CA LYS A 140 31.27 -33.80 -84.95
C LYS A 140 30.25 -34.84 -85.43
N GLU A 141 28.94 -34.48 -85.35
CA GLU A 141 27.84 -35.37 -85.74
C GLU A 141 27.70 -36.65 -84.88
N TYR A 142 28.23 -36.65 -83.61
CA TYR A 142 28.17 -37.80 -82.71
C TYR A 142 26.92 -37.89 -81.85
N ILE A 143 26.20 -36.81 -81.76
CA ILE A 143 24.91 -36.73 -80.97
C ILE A 143 23.84 -36.10 -81.87
N SER A 144 22.55 -36.34 -81.45
CA SER A 144 21.41 -35.79 -82.14
C SER A 144 21.12 -34.32 -81.63
N GLN A 145 20.42 -33.54 -82.47
CA GLN A 145 19.93 -32.19 -82.08
C GLN A 145 19.05 -32.22 -80.83
N THR A 146 18.28 -33.31 -80.66
CA THR A 146 17.41 -33.47 -79.47
C THR A 146 18.21 -33.63 -78.15
N GLU A 147 19.34 -34.37 -78.23
CA GLU A 147 20.24 -34.55 -77.09
C GLU A 147 20.92 -33.23 -76.71
N LEU A 148 21.39 -32.44 -77.67
CA LEU A 148 21.90 -31.09 -77.41
C LEU A 148 20.87 -30.18 -76.76
N GLN A 149 19.64 -30.17 -77.26
CA GLN A 149 18.56 -29.37 -76.72
C GLN A 149 18.21 -29.76 -75.28
N ILE A 150 18.27 -31.01 -74.85
CA ILE A 150 18.08 -31.49 -73.50
C ILE A 150 19.17 -30.92 -72.58
N ASP A 151 20.43 -30.90 -72.99
CA ASP A 151 21.54 -30.36 -72.22
C ASP A 151 21.49 -28.83 -72.13
N GLU A 152 21.06 -28.14 -73.18
CA GLU A 152 20.78 -26.70 -73.18
C GLU A 152 19.66 -26.32 -72.15
N LEU A 153 18.57 -27.09 -72.18
CA LEU A 153 17.47 -26.90 -71.26
C LEU A 153 17.91 -27.17 -69.83
N SER A 154 18.74 -28.23 -69.58
CA SER A 154 19.29 -28.52 -68.24
C SER A 154 20.16 -27.38 -67.73
N ALA A 155 21.10 -26.86 -68.53
CA ALA A 155 21.92 -25.71 -68.17
C ALA A 155 21.05 -24.45 -67.88
N HIS A 156 20.05 -24.18 -68.70
CA HIS A 156 19.13 -23.07 -68.50
C HIS A 156 18.30 -23.22 -67.20
N LYS A 157 17.80 -24.45 -66.92
CA LYS A 157 17.06 -24.72 -65.65
C LYS A 157 17.96 -24.51 -64.46
N ASN A 158 19.19 -24.98 -64.42
CA ASN A 158 20.10 -24.80 -63.30
C ASN A 158 20.53 -23.34 -63.11
N LYS A 159 20.63 -22.58 -64.21
CA LYS A 159 20.82 -21.12 -64.13
C LYS A 159 19.66 -20.40 -63.41
N LEU A 160 18.42 -20.76 -63.79
CA LEU A 160 17.22 -20.20 -63.10
C LEU A 160 17.15 -20.64 -61.65
N ASN A 161 17.54 -21.86 -61.30
CA ASN A 161 17.61 -22.32 -59.91
C ASN A 161 18.62 -21.51 -59.10
N LEU A 162 19.81 -21.21 -59.68
CA LEU A 162 20.79 -20.35 -59.01
C LEU A 162 20.24 -18.93 -58.77
N GLU A 163 19.64 -18.33 -59.82
CA GLU A 163 19.02 -17.01 -59.72
C GLU A 163 17.92 -16.97 -58.63
N LEU A 164 17.10 -18.01 -58.53
CA LEU A 164 16.09 -18.15 -57.50
C LEU A 164 16.74 -18.25 -56.11
N ALA A 165 17.80 -19.04 -55.93
CA ALA A 165 18.50 -19.16 -54.65
C ALA A 165 19.14 -17.82 -54.22
N GLU A 166 19.77 -17.10 -55.15
CA GLU A 166 20.32 -15.76 -54.91
C GLU A 166 19.23 -14.73 -54.52
N ASN A 167 18.08 -14.76 -55.20
CA ASN A 167 16.97 -13.91 -54.88
C ASN A 167 16.36 -14.21 -53.50
N ASN A 168 16.32 -15.50 -53.12
CA ASN A 168 15.86 -15.91 -51.77
C ASN A 168 16.78 -15.36 -50.67
N LEU A 169 18.11 -15.42 -50.86
CA LEU A 169 19.07 -14.83 -49.90
C LEU A 169 18.86 -13.30 -49.83
N ARG A 170 18.70 -12.63 -50.94
CA ARG A 170 18.46 -11.19 -51.00
C ARG A 170 17.15 -10.82 -50.29
N LEU A 171 16.08 -11.57 -50.49
CA LEU A 171 14.81 -11.40 -49.83
C LEU A 171 14.95 -11.53 -48.29
N LEU A 172 15.76 -12.50 -47.86
CA LEU A 172 16.05 -12.71 -46.44
C LEU A 172 16.81 -11.51 -45.84
N GLU A 173 17.89 -11.07 -46.51
CA GLU A 173 18.78 -10.03 -45.98
C GLU A 173 18.17 -8.62 -46.04
N ASP A 174 17.53 -8.26 -47.18
CA ASP A 174 17.08 -6.92 -47.45
C ASP A 174 15.69 -6.64 -46.85
N PHE A 175 14.86 -7.65 -46.64
CA PHE A 175 13.45 -7.46 -46.25
C PHE A 175 13.06 -8.24 -45.01
N THR A 176 13.31 -9.57 -44.99
CA THR A 176 12.80 -10.42 -43.87
C THR A 176 13.53 -10.11 -42.57
N HIS A 177 14.85 -10.12 -42.60
CA HIS A 177 15.68 -9.89 -41.40
C HIS A 177 15.46 -8.48 -40.83
N PRO A 178 15.51 -7.35 -41.53
CA PRO A 178 15.29 -6.04 -40.97
C PRO A 178 13.90 -5.88 -40.37
N ARG A 179 12.87 -6.46 -41.01
CA ARG A 179 11.50 -6.44 -40.51
C ARG A 179 11.37 -7.21 -39.19
N ASP A 180 11.90 -8.41 -39.12
CA ASP A 180 11.77 -9.28 -37.96
C ASP A 180 12.62 -8.77 -36.78
N LEU A 181 13.81 -8.23 -37.09
CA LEU A 181 14.64 -7.52 -36.10
C LEU A 181 13.92 -6.33 -35.51
N ALA A 182 13.38 -5.43 -36.34
CA ALA A 182 12.65 -4.25 -35.89
C ALA A 182 11.41 -4.63 -35.06
N LYS A 183 10.72 -5.73 -35.41
CA LYS A 183 9.60 -6.25 -34.63
C LYS A 183 10.04 -6.68 -33.24
N LEU A 184 11.10 -7.49 -33.13
CA LEU A 184 11.62 -8.00 -31.87
C LEU A 184 12.18 -6.87 -30.98
N GLU A 185 12.88 -5.90 -31.56
CA GLU A 185 13.32 -4.70 -30.85
C GLU A 185 12.13 -3.89 -30.33
N SER A 186 11.06 -3.74 -31.12
CA SER A 186 9.83 -3.08 -30.69
C SER A 186 9.16 -3.85 -29.54
N ASP A 187 9.17 -5.18 -29.56
CA ASP A 187 8.58 -5.99 -28.50
C ASP A 187 9.39 -5.89 -27.18
N VAL A 188 10.73 -5.81 -27.26
CA VAL A 188 11.58 -5.50 -26.09
C VAL A 188 11.24 -4.12 -25.53
N ASN A 189 11.15 -3.09 -26.38
CA ASN A 189 10.80 -1.74 -25.93
C ASN A 189 9.39 -1.66 -25.29
N LYS A 190 8.42 -2.38 -25.86
CA LYS A 190 7.06 -2.45 -25.29
C LYS A 190 7.06 -3.14 -23.92
N ALA A 191 7.81 -4.22 -23.78
CA ALA A 191 7.95 -4.94 -22.52
C ALA A 191 8.64 -4.09 -21.44
N ASP A 192 9.69 -3.33 -21.80
CA ASP A 192 10.37 -2.37 -20.92
C ASP A 192 9.42 -1.27 -20.43
N MET A 193 8.71 -0.64 -21.36
CA MET A 193 7.69 0.37 -21.01
C MET A 193 6.54 -0.20 -20.17
N ALA A 194 6.18 -1.47 -20.38
CA ALA A 194 5.18 -2.15 -19.57
C ALA A 194 5.70 -2.40 -18.14
N LEU A 195 6.95 -2.81 -18.00
CA LEU A 195 7.62 -2.98 -16.71
C LEU A 195 7.68 -1.65 -15.94
N GLU A 196 8.14 -0.58 -16.58
CA GLU A 196 8.19 0.75 -15.96
C GLU A 196 6.81 1.22 -15.47
N ARG A 197 5.78 1.06 -16.32
CA ARG A 197 4.41 1.39 -15.97
C ARG A 197 3.89 0.56 -14.80
N THR A 198 4.18 -0.74 -14.77
CA THR A 198 3.80 -1.64 -13.68
C THR A 198 4.50 -1.25 -12.38
N ASN A 199 5.79 -0.93 -12.43
CA ASN A 199 6.54 -0.45 -11.27
C ASN A 199 5.95 0.84 -10.69
N ARG A 200 5.62 1.81 -11.55
CA ARG A 200 5.00 3.07 -11.11
C ARG A 200 3.61 2.85 -10.50
N LYS A 201 2.81 1.99 -11.12
CA LYS A 201 1.48 1.65 -10.61
C LYS A 201 1.57 0.93 -9.27
N ALA A 202 2.39 -0.11 -9.18
CA ALA A 202 2.61 -0.87 -7.95
C ALA A 202 3.05 0.02 -6.78
N LYS A 203 3.99 0.94 -7.03
CA LYS A 203 4.42 1.93 -6.04
C LYS A 203 3.27 2.86 -5.61
N ALA A 204 2.46 3.33 -6.55
CA ALA A 204 1.32 4.19 -6.24
C ALA A 204 0.26 3.47 -5.40
N ASP A 205 -0.06 2.21 -5.74
CA ASP A 205 -1.03 1.38 -5.04
C ASP A 205 -0.58 1.10 -3.59
N VAL A 206 0.71 0.78 -3.38
CA VAL A 206 1.29 0.58 -2.04
C VAL A 206 1.28 1.87 -1.22
N VAL A 207 1.68 3.00 -1.81
CA VAL A 207 1.64 4.32 -1.13
C VAL A 207 0.22 4.69 -0.73
N GLN A 208 -0.76 4.42 -1.58
CA GLN A 208 -2.17 4.67 -1.27
C GLN A 208 -2.66 3.79 -0.11
N ALA A 209 -2.32 2.50 -0.11
CA ALA A 209 -2.70 1.58 0.97
C ALA A 209 -2.00 1.93 2.30
N ASP A 210 -0.73 2.34 2.28
CA ASP A 210 0.01 2.83 3.47
C ASP A 210 -0.61 4.12 4.02
N ALA A 211 -1.01 5.05 3.16
CA ALA A 211 -1.68 6.27 3.57
C ALA A 211 -3.04 5.98 4.24
N ASP A 212 -3.82 5.03 3.69
CA ASP A 212 -5.08 4.60 4.29
C ASP A 212 -4.83 3.94 5.65
N LEU A 213 -3.84 3.05 5.76
CA LEU A 213 -3.45 2.44 7.04
C LEU A 213 -3.13 3.51 8.10
N LYS A 214 -2.30 4.50 7.79
CA LYS A 214 -1.95 5.60 8.70
C LYS A 214 -3.15 6.43 9.12
N ALA A 215 -4.10 6.66 8.22
CA ALA A 215 -5.34 7.36 8.53
C ALA A 215 -6.21 6.56 9.52
N LYS A 216 -6.33 5.22 9.33
CA LYS A 216 -7.08 4.34 10.22
C LYS A 216 -6.39 4.16 11.57
N GLU A 217 -5.06 4.08 11.61
CA GLU A 217 -4.27 4.06 12.83
C GLU A 217 -4.49 5.34 13.67
N SER A 218 -4.46 6.50 13.03
CA SER A 218 -4.71 7.78 13.68
C SER A 218 -6.13 7.88 14.23
N GLU A 219 -7.12 7.37 13.50
CA GLU A 219 -8.50 7.31 13.97
C GLU A 219 -8.65 6.39 15.18
N PHE A 220 -8.04 5.20 15.13
CA PHE A 220 -8.04 4.25 16.25
C PHE A 220 -7.41 4.88 17.51
N GLY A 221 -6.23 5.49 17.37
CA GLY A 221 -5.57 6.22 18.46
C GLY A 221 -6.46 7.32 19.07
N ARG A 222 -7.11 8.11 18.21
CA ARG A 222 -8.05 9.15 18.68
C ARG A 222 -9.23 8.58 19.46
N GLN A 223 -9.78 7.43 19.04
CA GLN A 223 -10.87 6.79 19.76
C GLN A 223 -10.40 6.22 21.11
N GLN A 224 -9.19 5.68 21.17
CA GLN A 224 -8.57 5.23 22.42
C GLN A 224 -8.34 6.38 23.41
N ASP A 225 -7.83 7.52 22.93
CA ASP A 225 -7.61 8.70 23.78
C ASP A 225 -8.93 9.22 24.38
N LYS A 226 -10.01 9.20 23.58
CA LYS A 226 -11.35 9.54 24.08
C LYS A 226 -11.85 8.57 25.14
N LEU A 227 -11.63 7.27 24.94
CA LEU A 227 -11.99 6.25 25.93
C LEU A 227 -11.24 6.50 27.25
N LYS A 228 -9.93 6.71 27.16
CA LYS A 228 -9.09 7.02 28.32
C LYS A 228 -9.57 8.28 29.05
N LYS A 229 -9.90 9.33 28.30
CA LYS A 229 -10.48 10.56 28.89
C LYS A 229 -11.78 10.28 29.65
N ASN A 230 -12.68 9.47 29.09
CA ASN A 230 -13.93 9.09 29.78
C ASN A 230 -13.62 8.29 31.06
N GLU A 231 -12.67 7.39 31.04
CA GLU A 231 -12.25 6.62 32.23
C GLU A 231 -11.62 7.52 33.28
N GLU A 232 -10.81 8.50 32.91
CA GLU A 232 -10.28 9.52 33.82
C GLU A 232 -11.40 10.37 34.45
N GLN A 233 -12.41 10.75 33.67
CA GLN A 233 -13.56 11.46 34.17
C GLN A 233 -14.38 10.62 35.17
N ILE A 234 -14.58 9.33 34.89
CA ILE A 234 -15.23 8.40 35.81
C ILE A 234 -14.41 8.25 37.13
N ALA A 235 -13.10 8.17 37.05
CA ALA A 235 -12.25 8.11 38.23
C ALA A 235 -12.40 9.38 39.11
N LYS A 236 -12.62 10.54 38.50
CA LYS A 236 -12.83 11.82 39.18
C LYS A 236 -14.22 11.99 39.83
N THR A 237 -15.17 11.10 39.54
CA THR A 237 -16.49 11.12 40.22
C THR A 237 -16.40 10.70 41.66
N LYS A 238 -15.33 10.07 42.10
CA LYS A 238 -15.08 9.70 43.49
C LYS A 238 -13.96 10.57 44.05
N ILE A 239 -14.31 11.46 44.95
CA ILE A 239 -13.37 12.38 45.58
C ILE A 239 -12.97 11.84 46.95
N TYR A 240 -11.67 11.57 47.09
CA TYR A 240 -11.09 11.01 48.32
C TYR A 240 -10.30 12.08 49.08
N ALA A 241 -10.21 11.89 50.40
CA ALA A 241 -9.41 12.74 51.26
C ALA A 241 -7.89 12.61 50.95
N PRO A 242 -7.19 13.70 50.59
CA PRO A 242 -5.74 13.68 50.37
C PRO A 242 -4.91 13.62 51.62
N ALA A 243 -5.49 14.05 52.76
CA ALA A 243 -4.87 14.06 54.09
C ALA A 243 -5.92 13.85 55.19
N ASP A 244 -5.46 13.57 56.40
CA ASP A 244 -6.34 13.53 57.58
C ASP A 244 -6.84 14.95 57.90
N GLY A 245 -8.12 15.11 58.26
CA GLY A 245 -8.67 16.45 58.53
C GLY A 245 -10.11 16.45 59.00
N LEU A 246 -10.62 17.62 59.24
CA LEU A 246 -12.03 17.89 59.57
C LEU A 246 -12.73 18.40 58.29
N VAL A 247 -13.88 17.83 57.97
CA VAL A 247 -14.69 18.20 56.79
C VAL A 247 -15.48 19.47 57.08
N ILE A 248 -15.34 20.51 56.25
CA ILE A 248 -16.08 21.74 56.27
C ILE A 248 -16.65 21.99 54.86
N TYR A 249 -17.96 22.26 54.75
CA TYR A 249 -18.56 22.56 53.45
C TYR A 249 -18.18 23.96 52.97
N ALA A 250 -17.92 24.10 51.72
CA ALA A 250 -17.51 25.37 51.10
C ALA A 250 -18.64 26.46 51.21
N THR A 251 -19.90 26.02 51.20
CA THR A 251 -21.06 26.86 51.38
C THR A 251 -21.14 27.43 52.81
N SER A 252 -20.85 26.62 53.82
CA SER A 252 -20.78 27.01 55.19
C SER A 252 -19.66 28.00 55.52
N ALA A 253 -18.46 27.74 54.90
CA ALA A 253 -17.27 28.58 55.09
C ALA A 253 -17.41 29.99 54.48
N LYS A 254 -18.22 30.15 53.41
CA LYS A 254 -18.48 31.43 52.74
C LYS A 254 -19.67 32.22 53.33
N SER A 255 -20.45 31.64 54.19
CA SER A 255 -21.56 32.27 54.92
C SER A 255 -21.07 33.18 56.08
N GLY A 256 -20.30 34.23 55.74
CA GLY A 256 -19.99 35.28 56.74
C GLY A 256 -21.12 36.26 56.90
N PRO A 257 -21.15 37.10 58.02
CA PRO A 257 -22.26 38.00 58.36
C PRO A 257 -22.54 39.13 57.33
N PHE A 258 -21.80 39.19 56.24
CA PHE A 258 -21.95 40.11 55.10
C PHE A 258 -22.16 39.46 53.75
N GLY A 259 -22.29 38.13 53.66
CA GLY A 259 -22.47 37.40 52.40
C GLY A 259 -23.94 37.37 51.95
N ARG A 260 -24.38 38.33 51.14
CA ARG A 260 -25.62 38.25 50.35
C ARG A 260 -25.37 37.28 49.12
N GLY A 261 -25.62 36.03 49.33
CA GLY A 261 -25.73 35.05 48.22
C GLY A 261 -26.63 33.93 48.71
N ASN A 262 -27.75 33.70 48.02
CA ASN A 262 -28.59 32.51 48.16
C ASN A 262 -27.77 31.33 47.58
N GLN A 263 -26.77 30.84 48.30
CA GLN A 263 -26.14 29.56 47.99
C GLN A 263 -26.94 28.48 48.70
N GLU A 264 -27.52 27.60 47.92
CA GLU A 264 -28.19 26.41 48.47
C GLU A 264 -27.16 25.58 49.27
N PRO A 265 -27.55 25.02 50.42
CA PRO A 265 -26.67 24.15 51.20
C PRO A 265 -26.24 22.97 50.31
N LEU A 266 -24.97 22.54 50.47
CA LEU A 266 -24.45 21.41 49.80
C LEU A 266 -25.03 20.14 50.43
N ASP A 267 -25.95 19.46 49.71
CA ASP A 267 -26.65 18.26 50.17
C ASP A 267 -26.60 17.15 49.09
N GLU A 268 -26.92 15.93 49.51
CA GLU A 268 -27.18 14.83 48.58
C GLU A 268 -28.31 15.21 47.62
N GLY A 269 -28.09 15.05 46.31
CA GLY A 269 -29.00 15.47 45.24
C GLY A 269 -28.71 16.86 44.68
N SER A 270 -27.78 17.63 45.24
CA SER A 270 -27.37 18.94 44.68
C SER A 270 -26.65 18.80 43.36
N GLU A 271 -26.96 19.68 42.38
CA GLU A 271 -26.20 19.82 41.15
C GLU A 271 -24.88 20.55 41.41
N VAL A 272 -23.80 20.03 40.84
CA VAL A 272 -22.46 20.62 40.96
C VAL A 272 -21.83 20.81 39.60
N HIS A 273 -21.01 21.85 39.50
CA HIS A 273 -20.33 22.21 38.25
C HIS A 273 -18.82 21.98 38.33
N GLU A 274 -18.20 21.86 37.16
CA GLU A 274 -16.74 21.82 37.05
C GLU A 274 -16.09 22.99 37.79
N ARG A 275 -15.01 22.68 38.55
CA ARG A 275 -14.23 23.66 39.39
C ARG A 275 -14.98 24.28 40.56
N GLU A 276 -16.17 23.84 40.83
CA GLU A 276 -16.87 24.29 42.04
C GLU A 276 -16.20 23.72 43.29
N GLU A 277 -16.05 24.59 44.33
CA GLU A 277 -15.44 24.21 45.61
C GLU A 277 -16.50 23.55 46.46
N HIS A 278 -16.24 22.31 46.92
CA HIS A 278 -17.22 21.55 47.70
C HIS A 278 -16.83 21.40 49.14
N ILE A 279 -15.60 21.03 49.42
CA ILE A 279 -15.13 20.69 50.74
C ILE A 279 -13.80 21.37 51.02
N TYR A 280 -13.67 21.89 52.24
CA TYR A 280 -12.40 22.27 52.84
C TYR A 280 -12.01 21.19 53.86
N LEU A 281 -10.79 20.69 53.78
CA LEU A 281 -10.20 19.88 54.85
C LEU A 281 -9.29 20.76 55.67
N ALA A 282 -9.64 20.87 56.99
CA ALA A 282 -8.94 21.68 57.95
C ALA A 282 -8.15 20.83 58.97
#